data_f90c5c8eace63481fbd6eb2827703a03
#
_entry.id   f90c5c8eace63481fbd6eb2827703a03
#
_cell.length_a   1.000
_cell.length_b   1.000
_cell.length_c   1.000
_cell.angle_alpha   90.00
_cell.angle_beta   90.00
_cell.angle_gamma   90.00
#
_symmetry.space_group_name_H-M   'P 1'
#
loop_
_entity.id
_entity.type
_entity.pdbx_description
1 polymer ?
#
loop_
_entity_poly.entity_id
_entity_poly.type
_entity_poly.pdbx_seq_one_letter_code
_entity_poly.pdbx_strand_id
1 'polypeptide(L)'
;MKRTEIAALYGSPETFGDTQVTVCGWARSIRDSKALGFIDLNDGSCFKGVQIVFTAEKLENYKEIASQNVGAALRVTGTLLLTPGAKQPFEIQAEEITVEGASSPEYPLQKKRHTVEYLRTVAHLRPRTNLFNAAFRVRSAAAFAIHKFFNENGFTYVHTPIVTGSDCEGAGEMFQLTTLDLDNVPKNEDGTVDYSKDFFGKQTSLTVSGQLEAECMAMAFGKVYTFGPTFRAERSYTQRHAAEFWMVEPEIAFADLNDDMDLMEAMIKYIIKDVMARCPQDIDFFNQFVDKGLKERLEHVANSDFVRISYTDAVKLLEKNNDNFEYKVSWGCDLQTEHERYLTEKEFGKPVFVTDYPKEIKAFYMRLDVDDKTVAAPDLPVPGIGELCGASQREERYDVLLNRIRELGLNEEDYWWYLDLRRFGGNKHAGFGLGFERMVMYLTGISNIRDVLPFPRTTGSAEF
;
A
#
# COMPACT_ATOMS: atom_id res chain seq x y z
N MET A 1 13.12 -23.71 -20.57
CA MET A 1 11.83 -24.10 -21.18
C MET A 1 11.11 -22.81 -21.58
N LYS A 2 10.68 -22.72 -22.83
CA LYS A 2 9.98 -21.52 -23.34
C LYS A 2 8.48 -21.72 -23.11
N ARG A 3 7.92 -21.05 -22.11
CA ARG A 3 6.47 -20.99 -21.85
C ARG A 3 5.91 -19.65 -22.31
N THR A 4 4.66 -19.64 -22.73
CA THR A 4 3.92 -18.42 -23.06
C THR A 4 3.06 -18.02 -21.88
N GLU A 5 3.12 -16.77 -21.45
CA GLU A 5 2.24 -16.24 -20.39
C GLU A 5 0.83 -16.01 -20.94
N ILE A 6 -0.18 -16.30 -20.12
CA ILE A 6 -1.60 -16.11 -20.49
C ILE A 6 -1.86 -14.62 -20.78
N ALA A 7 -1.21 -13.70 -20.06
CA ALA A 7 -1.28 -12.27 -20.34
C ALA A 7 -0.85 -11.91 -21.76
N ALA A 8 0.20 -12.56 -22.31
CA ALA A 8 0.67 -12.34 -23.67
C ALA A 8 -0.35 -12.82 -24.70
N LEU A 9 -1.05 -13.93 -24.43
CA LEU A 9 -2.13 -14.44 -25.29
C LEU A 9 -3.30 -13.44 -25.38
N TYR A 10 -3.67 -12.81 -24.26
CA TYR A 10 -4.71 -11.76 -24.20
C TYR A 10 -4.25 -10.45 -24.84
N GLY A 11 -2.96 -10.13 -24.75
CA GLY A 11 -2.40 -8.89 -25.29
C GLY A 11 -2.33 -8.89 -26.84
N SER A 12 -2.14 -10.04 -27.47
CA SER A 12 -1.99 -10.15 -28.92
C SER A 12 -2.49 -11.51 -29.44
N PRO A 13 -3.79 -11.85 -29.27
CA PRO A 13 -4.30 -13.17 -29.59
C PRO A 13 -4.11 -13.58 -31.05
N GLU A 14 -4.19 -12.63 -31.96
CA GLU A 14 -4.00 -12.85 -33.41
C GLU A 14 -2.59 -13.37 -33.76
N THR A 15 -1.58 -12.97 -32.96
CA THR A 15 -0.18 -13.44 -33.16
C THR A 15 -0.04 -14.93 -32.85
N PHE A 16 -0.89 -15.46 -31.97
CA PHE A 16 -0.85 -16.85 -31.52
C PHE A 16 -1.91 -17.74 -32.18
N GLY A 17 -2.83 -17.15 -32.96
CA GLY A 17 -3.86 -17.90 -33.67
C GLY A 17 -3.29 -19.00 -34.56
N ASP A 18 -3.85 -20.20 -34.48
CA ASP A 18 -3.43 -21.41 -35.21
C ASP A 18 -1.97 -21.83 -34.98
N THR A 19 -1.33 -21.31 -33.90
CA THR A 19 0.02 -21.72 -33.53
C THR A 19 0.04 -22.61 -32.29
N GLN A 20 1.09 -23.41 -32.16
CA GLN A 20 1.30 -24.21 -30.98
C GLN A 20 1.87 -23.32 -29.86
N VAL A 21 1.26 -23.37 -28.67
CA VAL A 21 1.69 -22.66 -27.46
C VAL A 21 1.88 -23.64 -26.31
N THR A 22 2.79 -23.32 -25.39
CA THR A 22 2.93 -24.03 -24.12
C THR A 22 2.64 -23.06 -22.99
N VAL A 23 1.63 -23.39 -22.19
CA VAL A 23 1.24 -22.63 -20.99
C VAL A 23 1.40 -23.49 -19.73
N CYS A 24 1.76 -22.86 -18.62
CA CYS A 24 1.85 -23.52 -17.31
C CYS A 24 1.02 -22.74 -16.31
N GLY A 25 0.27 -23.42 -15.46
CA GLY A 25 -0.58 -22.73 -14.47
C GLY A 25 -1.30 -23.68 -13.55
N TRP A 26 -2.22 -23.14 -12.79
CA TRP A 26 -3.04 -23.88 -11.86
C TRP A 26 -4.47 -23.98 -12.35
N ALA A 27 -5.06 -25.19 -12.27
CA ALA A 27 -6.45 -25.43 -12.63
C ALA A 27 -7.38 -24.74 -11.63
N ARG A 28 -8.19 -23.80 -12.11
CA ARG A 28 -9.29 -23.15 -11.36
C ARG A 28 -10.58 -23.96 -11.42
N SER A 29 -10.78 -24.69 -12.51
CA SER A 29 -11.84 -25.68 -12.63
C SER A 29 -11.48 -26.72 -13.68
N ILE A 30 -11.94 -27.95 -13.45
CA ILE A 30 -11.85 -29.05 -14.40
C ILE A 30 -13.28 -29.59 -14.57
N ARG A 31 -13.69 -29.82 -15.81
CA ARG A 31 -15.01 -30.39 -16.16
C ARG A 31 -14.78 -31.50 -17.15
N ASP A 32 -15.31 -32.67 -16.85
CA ASP A 32 -15.27 -33.85 -17.68
C ASP A 32 -16.67 -34.16 -18.26
N SER A 33 -16.76 -34.41 -19.55
CA SER A 33 -17.93 -34.86 -20.26
C SER A 33 -17.70 -36.24 -20.94
N LYS A 34 -16.97 -37.12 -20.29
CA LYS A 34 -16.61 -38.51 -20.65
C LYS A 34 -15.59 -38.67 -21.79
N ALA A 35 -15.61 -37.86 -22.82
CA ALA A 35 -14.68 -37.91 -23.94
C ALA A 35 -14.09 -36.53 -24.27
N LEU A 36 -14.67 -35.48 -23.73
CA LEU A 36 -14.29 -34.07 -23.91
C LEU A 36 -14.25 -33.41 -22.55
N GLY A 37 -13.11 -32.75 -22.23
CA GLY A 37 -12.92 -32.03 -20.98
C GLY A 37 -12.53 -30.60 -21.20
N PHE A 38 -12.75 -29.78 -20.17
CA PHE A 38 -12.41 -28.36 -20.13
C PHE A 38 -11.70 -28.01 -18.84
N ILE A 39 -10.59 -27.28 -18.95
CA ILE A 39 -9.86 -26.74 -17.80
C ILE A 39 -9.85 -25.22 -17.92
N ASP A 40 -10.17 -24.52 -16.84
CA ASP A 40 -9.85 -23.11 -16.68
C ASP A 40 -8.48 -23.03 -16.00
N LEU A 41 -7.45 -22.67 -16.78
CA LEU A 41 -6.05 -22.61 -16.34
C LEU A 41 -5.64 -21.17 -16.15
N ASN A 42 -5.03 -20.85 -15.01
CA ASN A 42 -4.50 -19.51 -14.73
C ASN A 42 -3.05 -19.59 -14.25
N ASP A 43 -2.20 -18.76 -14.84
CA ASP A 43 -0.76 -18.69 -14.54
C ASP A 43 -0.38 -17.52 -13.62
N GLY A 44 -1.36 -16.71 -13.21
CA GLY A 44 -1.14 -15.52 -12.36
C GLY A 44 -0.73 -14.26 -13.12
N SER A 45 -0.36 -14.36 -14.41
CA SER A 45 0.11 -13.22 -15.20
C SER A 45 -0.98 -12.18 -15.49
N CYS A 46 -2.26 -12.60 -15.50
CA CYS A 46 -3.40 -11.71 -15.63
C CYS A 46 -4.62 -12.23 -14.87
N PHE A 47 -5.69 -11.43 -14.82
CA PHE A 47 -6.91 -11.78 -14.09
C PHE A 47 -7.63 -12.99 -14.68
N LYS A 48 -7.74 -13.05 -16.01
CA LYS A 48 -8.43 -14.12 -16.72
C LYS A 48 -7.57 -15.37 -16.82
N GLY A 49 -8.20 -16.54 -16.70
CA GLY A 49 -7.61 -17.81 -17.11
C GLY A 49 -7.79 -18.07 -18.61
N VAL A 50 -7.19 -19.14 -19.12
CA VAL A 50 -7.39 -19.65 -20.47
C VAL A 50 -8.17 -20.95 -20.41
N GLN A 51 -9.14 -21.12 -21.32
CA GLN A 51 -9.83 -22.39 -21.49
C GLN A 51 -8.94 -23.37 -22.24
N ILE A 52 -8.67 -24.50 -21.63
CA ILE A 52 -8.02 -25.65 -22.24
C ILE A 52 -9.11 -26.66 -22.59
N VAL A 53 -9.15 -27.08 -23.84
CA VAL A 53 -10.03 -28.15 -24.33
C VAL A 53 -9.18 -29.40 -24.52
N PHE A 54 -9.57 -30.52 -23.95
CA PHE A 54 -8.84 -31.78 -24.05
C PHE A 54 -9.79 -32.95 -24.33
N THR A 55 -9.33 -33.91 -25.12
CA THR A 55 -10.15 -35.05 -25.56
C THR A 55 -9.49 -36.38 -25.30
N ALA A 56 -10.29 -37.40 -25.05
CA ALA A 56 -9.82 -38.77 -24.84
C ALA A 56 -9.19 -39.40 -26.10
N GLU A 57 -9.51 -38.84 -27.28
CA GLU A 57 -8.92 -39.28 -28.55
C GLU A 57 -7.44 -38.82 -28.68
N LYS A 58 -7.11 -37.61 -28.18
CA LYS A 58 -5.76 -37.04 -28.30
C LYS A 58 -4.87 -37.34 -27.14
N LEU A 59 -5.41 -37.53 -25.93
CA LEU A 59 -4.62 -37.67 -24.71
C LEU A 59 -4.72 -39.08 -24.12
N GLU A 60 -3.65 -39.84 -24.12
CA GLU A 60 -3.58 -41.14 -23.47
C GLU A 60 -3.87 -41.06 -21.97
N ASN A 61 -3.45 -39.97 -21.32
CA ASN A 61 -3.65 -39.72 -19.88
C ASN A 61 -4.95 -38.92 -19.58
N TYR A 62 -5.94 -38.95 -20.48
CA TYR A 62 -7.22 -38.22 -20.32
C TYR A 62 -7.87 -38.43 -18.94
N LYS A 63 -7.94 -39.69 -18.48
CA LYS A 63 -8.55 -40.06 -17.20
C LYS A 63 -7.80 -39.46 -16.00
N GLU A 64 -6.48 -39.45 -16.07
CA GLU A 64 -5.63 -38.86 -15.07
C GLU A 64 -5.91 -37.35 -14.97
N ILE A 65 -5.94 -36.64 -16.10
CA ILE A 65 -6.23 -35.20 -16.16
C ILE A 65 -7.63 -34.89 -15.69
N ALA A 66 -8.63 -35.64 -16.15
CA ALA A 66 -10.03 -35.46 -15.78
C ALA A 66 -10.28 -35.68 -14.28
N SER A 67 -9.44 -36.48 -13.60
CA SER A 67 -9.54 -36.77 -12.17
C SER A 67 -8.79 -35.76 -11.28
N GLN A 68 -8.06 -34.78 -11.85
CA GLN A 68 -7.33 -33.79 -11.06
C GLN A 68 -8.26 -32.86 -10.31
N ASN A 69 -7.82 -32.40 -9.12
CA ASN A 69 -8.55 -31.45 -8.32
C ASN A 69 -8.20 -30.00 -8.69
N VAL A 70 -9.06 -29.08 -8.28
CA VAL A 70 -8.76 -27.62 -8.31
C VAL A 70 -7.45 -27.35 -7.60
N GLY A 71 -6.62 -26.49 -8.18
CA GLY A 71 -5.30 -26.16 -7.65
C GLY A 71 -4.16 -27.05 -8.18
N ALA A 72 -4.45 -28.09 -8.97
CA ALA A 72 -3.42 -28.87 -9.65
C ALA A 72 -2.58 -27.99 -10.57
N ALA A 73 -1.25 -28.15 -10.53
CA ALA A 73 -0.32 -27.48 -11.41
C ALA A 73 -0.15 -28.28 -12.69
N LEU A 74 -0.43 -27.66 -13.82
CA LEU A 74 -0.46 -28.29 -15.14
C LEU A 74 0.44 -27.53 -16.12
N ARG A 75 1.11 -28.28 -16.99
CA ARG A 75 1.71 -27.80 -18.21
C ARG A 75 0.91 -28.31 -19.38
N VAL A 76 0.52 -27.42 -20.27
CA VAL A 76 -0.31 -27.72 -21.43
C VAL A 76 0.38 -27.22 -22.67
N THR A 77 0.58 -28.11 -23.65
CA THR A 77 1.01 -27.79 -25.00
C THR A 77 -0.15 -28.08 -25.95
N GLY A 78 -0.47 -27.15 -26.83
CA GLY A 78 -1.58 -27.31 -27.77
C GLY A 78 -1.71 -26.12 -28.71
N THR A 79 -2.62 -26.24 -29.67
CA THR A 79 -2.90 -25.21 -30.65
C THR A 79 -3.90 -24.21 -30.11
N LEU A 80 -3.57 -22.91 -30.18
CA LEU A 80 -4.48 -21.81 -29.81
C LEU A 80 -5.45 -21.58 -30.96
N LEU A 81 -6.75 -21.70 -30.69
CA LEU A 81 -7.82 -21.42 -31.64
C LEU A 81 -8.53 -20.12 -31.25
N LEU A 82 -8.62 -19.19 -32.19
CA LEU A 82 -9.46 -17.98 -32.03
C LEU A 82 -10.92 -18.38 -32.06
N THR A 83 -11.71 -17.84 -31.13
CA THR A 83 -13.15 -18.11 -30.97
C THR A 83 -13.96 -16.82 -31.07
N PRO A 84 -14.00 -16.15 -32.24
CA PRO A 84 -14.69 -14.89 -32.41
C PRO A 84 -16.20 -15.06 -32.14
N GLY A 85 -16.74 -14.18 -31.30
CA GLY A 85 -18.16 -14.25 -30.88
C GLY A 85 -18.47 -15.18 -29.72
N ALA A 86 -17.51 -15.97 -29.22
CA ALA A 86 -17.67 -16.74 -27.98
C ALA A 86 -17.42 -15.87 -26.74
N LYS A 87 -17.70 -16.42 -25.56
CA LYS A 87 -17.46 -15.72 -24.26
C LYS A 87 -15.99 -15.39 -24.02
N GLN A 88 -15.08 -16.25 -24.47
CA GLN A 88 -13.62 -16.03 -24.47
C GLN A 88 -13.14 -15.83 -25.92
N PRO A 89 -12.08 -15.00 -26.14
CA PRO A 89 -11.61 -14.70 -27.50
C PRO A 89 -10.83 -15.84 -28.16
N PHE A 90 -10.37 -16.80 -27.37
CA PHE A 90 -9.60 -17.98 -27.82
C PHE A 90 -9.69 -19.10 -26.79
N GLU A 91 -9.29 -20.29 -27.22
CA GLU A 91 -9.08 -21.47 -26.38
C GLU A 91 -7.83 -22.25 -26.86
N ILE A 92 -7.29 -23.13 -26.01
CA ILE A 92 -6.16 -24.00 -26.39
C ILE A 92 -6.71 -25.43 -26.54
N GLN A 93 -6.55 -25.99 -27.74
CA GLN A 93 -6.82 -27.40 -28.02
C GLN A 93 -5.58 -28.21 -27.61
N ALA A 94 -5.67 -28.88 -26.48
CA ALA A 94 -4.53 -29.57 -25.90
C ALA A 94 -4.08 -30.78 -26.75
N GLU A 95 -2.78 -30.88 -26.97
CA GLU A 95 -2.08 -32.00 -27.61
C GLU A 95 -1.31 -32.80 -26.56
N GLU A 96 -0.81 -32.13 -25.52
CA GLU A 96 -0.14 -32.73 -24.38
C GLU A 96 -0.53 -31.99 -23.10
N ILE A 97 -0.83 -32.73 -22.04
CA ILE A 97 -1.00 -32.17 -20.69
C ILE A 97 -0.16 -33.01 -19.71
N THR A 98 0.73 -32.34 -19.01
CA THR A 98 1.52 -32.94 -17.93
C THR A 98 1.05 -32.43 -16.58
N VAL A 99 0.82 -33.31 -15.62
CA VAL A 99 0.60 -32.93 -14.21
C VAL A 99 1.94 -32.68 -13.56
N GLU A 100 2.29 -31.41 -13.36
CA GLU A 100 3.53 -31.01 -12.65
C GLU A 100 3.39 -31.19 -11.12
N GLY A 101 2.15 -31.03 -10.62
CA GLY A 101 1.83 -31.24 -9.22
C GLY A 101 0.33 -31.46 -9.02
N ALA A 102 -0.02 -32.62 -8.49
CA ALA A 102 -1.41 -32.93 -8.16
C ALA A 102 -1.87 -32.10 -6.95
N SER A 103 -3.16 -31.82 -6.88
CA SER A 103 -3.79 -31.18 -5.74
C SER A 103 -4.60 -32.17 -4.92
N SER A 104 -4.41 -32.17 -3.59
CA SER A 104 -5.18 -32.99 -2.66
C SER A 104 -6.67 -32.62 -2.68
N PRO A 105 -7.60 -33.56 -2.48
CA PRO A 105 -9.02 -33.27 -2.23
C PRO A 105 -9.25 -32.34 -1.03
N GLU A 106 -8.31 -32.26 -0.10
CA GLU A 106 -8.34 -31.39 1.08
C GLU A 106 -7.99 -29.93 0.76
N TYR A 107 -7.66 -29.59 -0.50
CA TYR A 107 -7.34 -28.23 -0.89
C TYR A 107 -8.43 -27.25 -0.44
N PRO A 108 -8.08 -26.24 0.40
CA PRO A 108 -9.10 -25.47 1.11
C PRO A 108 -9.87 -24.50 0.21
N LEU A 109 -9.28 -24.09 -0.93
CA LEU A 109 -9.90 -23.13 -1.85
C LEU A 109 -10.76 -23.83 -2.91
N GLN A 110 -11.79 -24.52 -2.45
CA GLN A 110 -12.74 -25.21 -3.30
C GLN A 110 -13.60 -24.20 -4.10
N LYS A 111 -14.29 -24.68 -5.17
CA LYS A 111 -15.17 -23.88 -6.03
C LYS A 111 -16.43 -23.44 -5.28
N LYS A 112 -16.27 -22.59 -4.28
CA LYS A 112 -17.34 -21.93 -3.50
C LYS A 112 -16.90 -20.53 -3.10
N ARG A 113 -17.82 -19.69 -2.68
CA ARG A 113 -17.48 -18.38 -2.11
C ARG A 113 -16.84 -18.58 -0.73
N HIS A 114 -15.68 -17.97 -0.53
CA HIS A 114 -14.99 -17.90 0.76
C HIS A 114 -15.10 -16.50 1.32
N THR A 115 -15.25 -16.36 2.65
CA THR A 115 -15.18 -15.07 3.32
C THR A 115 -13.73 -14.60 3.43
N VAL A 116 -13.52 -13.29 3.53
CA VAL A 116 -12.17 -12.72 3.70
C VAL A 116 -11.55 -13.15 5.04
N GLU A 117 -12.38 -13.30 6.08
CA GLU A 117 -11.95 -13.79 7.40
C GLU A 117 -11.36 -15.20 7.29
N TYR A 118 -12.06 -16.10 6.61
CA TYR A 118 -11.51 -17.44 6.36
C TYR A 118 -10.23 -17.38 5.53
N LEU A 119 -10.17 -16.53 4.50
CA LEU A 119 -9.00 -16.41 3.65
C LEU A 119 -7.77 -15.86 4.40
N ARG A 120 -7.96 -15.13 5.49
CA ARG A 120 -6.86 -14.72 6.39
C ARG A 120 -6.25 -15.90 7.12
N THR A 121 -7.03 -16.93 7.48
CA THR A 121 -6.51 -18.14 8.14
C THR A 121 -5.71 -19.03 7.20
N VAL A 122 -5.81 -18.84 5.90
CA VAL A 122 -5.04 -19.52 4.85
C VAL A 122 -4.27 -18.52 3.97
N ALA A 123 -3.63 -17.54 4.61
CA ALA A 123 -2.98 -16.41 3.93
C ALA A 123 -1.96 -16.86 2.87
N HIS A 124 -1.25 -17.98 3.08
CA HIS A 124 -0.31 -18.58 2.13
C HIS A 124 -0.97 -19.12 0.85
N LEU A 125 -2.28 -19.38 0.86
CA LEU A 125 -3.03 -19.84 -0.32
C LEU A 125 -3.95 -18.77 -0.92
N ARG A 126 -4.35 -17.76 -0.13
CA ARG A 126 -5.31 -16.75 -0.59
C ARG A 126 -4.91 -15.99 -1.87
N PRO A 127 -3.61 -15.83 -2.25
CA PRO A 127 -3.24 -15.25 -3.54
C PRO A 127 -3.78 -16.00 -4.76
N ARG A 128 -4.17 -17.27 -4.60
CA ARG A 128 -4.80 -18.07 -5.66
C ARG A 128 -6.29 -17.73 -5.90
N THR A 129 -6.91 -16.91 -5.05
CA THR A 129 -8.29 -16.42 -5.24
C THR A 129 -8.30 -15.20 -6.15
N ASN A 130 -9.42 -14.95 -6.83
CA ASN A 130 -9.57 -13.80 -7.71
C ASN A 130 -9.34 -12.47 -6.98
N LEU A 131 -9.90 -12.33 -5.77
CA LEU A 131 -9.78 -11.12 -4.96
C LEU A 131 -8.32 -10.76 -4.65
N PHE A 132 -7.59 -11.71 -4.07
CA PHE A 132 -6.22 -11.47 -3.63
C PHE A 132 -5.21 -11.47 -4.78
N ASN A 133 -5.47 -12.27 -5.81
CA ASN A 133 -4.67 -12.25 -7.04
C ASN A 133 -4.73 -10.87 -7.71
N ALA A 134 -5.94 -10.29 -7.83
CA ALA A 134 -6.13 -8.93 -8.33
C ALA A 134 -5.51 -7.87 -7.39
N ALA A 135 -5.74 -7.98 -6.08
CA ALA A 135 -5.21 -7.02 -5.10
C ALA A 135 -3.68 -6.94 -5.14
N PHE A 136 -3.00 -8.07 -5.23
CA PHE A 136 -1.54 -8.08 -5.24
C PHE A 136 -0.94 -7.69 -6.59
N ARG A 137 -1.65 -7.87 -7.73
CA ARG A 137 -1.25 -7.25 -9.00
C ARG A 137 -1.37 -5.73 -8.96
N VAL A 138 -2.49 -5.21 -8.46
CA VAL A 138 -2.67 -3.77 -8.27
C VAL A 138 -1.61 -3.21 -7.31
N ARG A 139 -1.33 -3.90 -6.19
CA ARG A 139 -0.24 -3.52 -5.27
C ARG A 139 1.11 -3.44 -5.99
N SER A 140 1.45 -4.45 -6.78
CA SER A 140 2.69 -4.46 -7.56
C SER A 140 2.75 -3.31 -8.58
N ALA A 141 1.67 -3.11 -9.33
CA ALA A 141 1.59 -2.02 -10.32
C ALA A 141 1.72 -0.64 -9.65
N ALA A 142 1.06 -0.42 -8.51
CA ALA A 142 1.14 0.82 -7.74
C ALA A 142 2.57 1.09 -7.23
N ALA A 143 3.28 0.05 -6.74
CA ALA A 143 4.66 0.21 -6.29
C ALA A 143 5.58 0.66 -7.42
N PHE A 144 5.46 0.05 -8.61
CA PHE A 144 6.23 0.47 -9.77
C PHE A 144 5.83 1.86 -10.29
N ALA A 145 4.55 2.22 -10.23
CA ALA A 145 4.09 3.56 -10.60
C ALA A 145 4.73 4.63 -9.71
N ILE A 146 4.85 4.38 -8.40
CA ILE A 146 5.52 5.26 -7.43
C ILE A 146 6.99 5.44 -7.80
N HIS A 147 7.74 4.35 -7.97
CA HIS A 147 9.15 4.43 -8.36
C HIS A 147 9.36 5.14 -9.68
N LYS A 148 8.49 4.87 -10.66
CA LYS A 148 8.55 5.51 -11.97
C LYS A 148 8.28 7.02 -11.87
N PHE A 149 7.24 7.42 -11.15
CA PHE A 149 6.88 8.82 -10.93
C PHE A 149 8.08 9.60 -10.36
N PHE A 150 8.65 9.13 -9.26
CA PHE A 150 9.75 9.83 -8.61
C PHE A 150 11.02 9.86 -9.47
N ASN A 151 11.35 8.74 -10.12
CA ASN A 151 12.52 8.68 -11.00
C ASN A 151 12.40 9.65 -12.20
N GLU A 152 11.24 9.72 -12.86
CA GLU A 152 10.98 10.62 -13.99
C GLU A 152 10.95 12.10 -13.57
N ASN A 153 10.69 12.39 -12.28
CA ASN A 153 10.74 13.75 -11.72
C ASN A 153 12.08 14.12 -11.06
N GLY A 154 13.11 13.30 -11.27
CA GLY A 154 14.48 13.57 -10.84
C GLY A 154 14.75 13.35 -9.35
N PHE A 155 13.96 12.53 -8.70
CA PHE A 155 14.19 12.13 -7.30
C PHE A 155 15.18 10.97 -7.21
N THR A 156 16.02 11.01 -6.19
CA THR A 156 16.90 9.90 -5.81
C THR A 156 16.20 9.00 -4.80
N TYR A 157 16.08 7.71 -5.09
CA TYR A 157 15.63 6.73 -4.11
C TYR A 157 16.73 6.50 -3.08
N VAL A 158 16.39 6.63 -1.79
CA VAL A 158 17.33 6.46 -0.69
C VAL A 158 16.86 5.39 0.29
N HIS A 159 17.84 4.69 0.87
CA HIS A 159 17.63 3.74 1.94
C HIS A 159 17.83 4.42 3.29
N THR A 160 16.84 4.30 4.17
CA THR A 160 16.94 4.74 5.57
C THR A 160 16.90 3.55 6.51
N PRO A 161 17.57 3.61 7.67
CA PRO A 161 17.65 2.47 8.59
C PRO A 161 16.28 2.05 9.12
N ILE A 162 16.04 0.73 9.17
CA ILE A 162 14.87 0.16 9.84
C ILE A 162 15.05 0.13 11.35
N VAL A 163 16.30 -0.04 11.80
CA VAL A 163 16.67 0.02 13.23
C VAL A 163 17.13 1.42 13.56
N THR A 164 16.47 2.05 14.53
CA THR A 164 16.75 3.44 14.91
C THR A 164 16.95 3.57 16.43
N GLY A 165 17.69 4.60 16.84
CA GLY A 165 17.82 5.02 18.22
C GLY A 165 17.01 6.29 18.55
N SER A 166 16.22 6.82 17.59
CA SER A 166 15.39 8.02 17.76
C SER A 166 13.95 7.77 17.34
N ASP A 167 13.01 8.47 17.96
CA ASP A 167 11.59 8.45 17.58
C ASP A 167 11.30 9.61 16.62
N CYS A 168 11.01 9.30 15.37
CA CYS A 168 10.72 10.30 14.34
C CYS A 168 9.48 11.15 14.67
N GLU A 169 8.44 10.55 15.23
CA GLU A 169 7.18 11.25 15.51
C GLU A 169 7.15 11.85 16.93
N GLY A 170 8.05 11.41 17.82
CA GLY A 170 8.16 11.91 19.20
C GLY A 170 7.04 11.46 20.13
N ALA A 171 6.15 10.59 19.68
CA ALA A 171 5.03 10.04 20.45
C ALA A 171 4.69 8.59 20.02
N GLY A 172 5.57 7.96 19.22
CA GLY A 172 5.32 6.66 18.64
C GLY A 172 5.46 5.52 19.64
N GLU A 173 4.47 4.65 19.71
CA GLU A 173 4.65 3.34 20.34
C GLU A 173 5.53 2.48 19.41
N MET A 174 6.84 2.43 19.72
CA MET A 174 7.83 1.71 18.92
C MET A 174 8.01 0.27 19.40
N PHE A 175 8.21 -0.65 18.47
CA PHE A 175 8.72 -1.99 18.81
C PHE A 175 10.17 -1.88 19.22
N GLN A 176 10.47 -2.22 20.47
CA GLN A 176 11.84 -2.29 20.94
C GLN A 176 12.57 -3.49 20.31
N LEU A 177 13.79 -3.25 19.83
CA LEU A 177 14.67 -4.29 19.31
C LEU A 177 15.80 -4.52 20.33
N THR A 178 15.99 -5.76 20.77
CA THR A 178 17.02 -6.13 21.73
C THR A 178 17.52 -7.55 21.49
N THR A 179 18.80 -7.79 21.82
CA THR A 179 19.41 -9.12 21.89
C THR A 179 19.68 -9.56 23.33
N LEU A 180 19.26 -8.76 24.31
CA LEU A 180 19.39 -9.11 25.72
C LEU A 180 18.48 -10.32 26.03
N ASP A 181 18.98 -11.18 26.95
CA ASP A 181 18.17 -12.26 27.49
C ASP A 181 17.07 -11.69 28.38
N LEU A 182 15.81 -11.83 27.96
CA LEU A 182 14.65 -11.31 28.67
C LEU A 182 14.40 -11.95 30.02
N ASP A 183 14.91 -13.19 30.23
CA ASP A 183 14.82 -13.88 31.53
C ASP A 183 15.91 -13.41 32.51
N ASN A 184 17.00 -12.77 31.99
CA ASN A 184 18.12 -12.32 32.79
C ASN A 184 18.64 -10.97 32.27
N VAL A 185 17.80 -9.95 32.28
CA VAL A 185 18.12 -8.60 31.78
C VAL A 185 19.16 -7.93 32.67
N PRO A 186 20.32 -7.49 32.13
CA PRO A 186 21.31 -6.73 32.90
C PRO A 186 20.74 -5.38 33.35
N LYS A 187 21.08 -4.98 34.58
CA LYS A 187 20.57 -3.78 35.23
C LYS A 187 21.70 -2.85 35.67
N ASN A 188 21.44 -1.55 35.55
CA ASN A 188 22.21 -0.49 36.17
C ASN A 188 21.99 -0.46 37.71
N GLU A 189 22.80 0.32 38.43
CA GLU A 189 22.65 0.48 39.90
C GLU A 189 21.31 1.05 40.31
N ASP A 190 20.65 1.86 39.46
CA ASP A 190 19.34 2.46 39.68
C ASP A 190 18.17 1.51 39.32
N GLY A 191 18.46 0.27 38.85
CA GLY A 191 17.49 -0.72 38.47
C GLY A 191 16.96 -0.61 37.04
N THR A 192 17.38 0.37 36.27
CA THR A 192 17.07 0.48 34.83
C THR A 192 17.82 -0.58 34.03
N VAL A 193 17.40 -0.81 32.78
CA VAL A 193 18.07 -1.78 31.88
C VAL A 193 19.43 -1.20 31.45
N ASP A 194 20.50 -2.01 31.59
CA ASP A 194 21.84 -1.67 31.09
C ASP A 194 21.96 -2.01 29.60
N TYR A 195 21.52 -1.08 28.75
CA TYR A 195 21.61 -1.24 27.30
C TYR A 195 23.05 -1.17 26.75
N SER A 196 24.05 -0.81 27.57
CA SER A 196 25.45 -0.91 27.14
C SER A 196 25.88 -2.35 26.84
N LYS A 197 25.14 -3.33 27.34
CA LYS A 197 25.32 -4.76 27.10
C LYS A 197 24.52 -5.27 25.90
N ASP A 198 23.64 -4.47 25.33
CA ASP A 198 22.89 -4.84 24.13
C ASP A 198 23.74 -4.68 22.87
N PHE A 199 23.27 -5.25 21.74
CA PHE A 199 24.01 -5.33 20.48
C PHE A 199 24.54 -3.97 20.01
N PHE A 200 23.70 -2.92 20.05
CA PHE A 200 24.06 -1.56 19.62
C PHE A 200 24.64 -0.68 20.73
N GLY A 201 24.78 -1.21 21.94
CA GLY A 201 25.28 -0.44 23.10
C GLY A 201 24.34 0.66 23.60
N LYS A 202 23.14 0.72 23.10
CA LYS A 202 22.03 1.61 23.48
C LYS A 202 20.68 1.01 23.14
N GLN A 203 19.61 1.56 23.70
CA GLN A 203 18.25 1.17 23.33
C GLN A 203 17.99 1.47 21.85
N THR A 204 17.43 0.50 21.14
CA THR A 204 17.03 0.62 19.74
C THR A 204 15.64 0.10 19.52
N SER A 205 15.01 0.57 18.44
CA SER A 205 13.64 0.22 18.06
C SER A 205 13.52 0.05 16.56
N LEU A 206 12.41 -0.52 16.11
CA LEU A 206 12.01 -0.51 14.71
C LEU A 206 11.42 0.87 14.38
N THR A 207 11.80 1.43 13.24
CA THR A 207 11.43 2.80 12.84
C THR A 207 9.93 2.95 12.57
N VAL A 208 9.37 4.10 12.91
CA VAL A 208 8.01 4.53 12.54
C VAL A 208 7.97 5.32 11.24
N SER A 209 9.13 5.84 10.77
CA SER A 209 9.29 6.65 9.55
C SER A 209 10.76 6.78 9.19
N GLY A 210 11.07 6.87 7.91
CA GLY A 210 12.42 7.18 7.42
C GLY A 210 12.66 8.67 7.17
N GLN A 211 11.74 9.55 7.59
CA GLN A 211 11.75 10.97 7.26
C GLN A 211 13.01 11.70 7.71
N LEU A 212 13.41 11.58 8.98
CA LEU A 212 14.50 12.37 9.54
C LEU A 212 15.83 12.10 8.83
N GLU A 213 16.11 10.83 8.52
CA GLU A 213 17.29 10.42 7.76
C GLU A 213 17.17 10.81 6.28
N ALA A 214 15.96 10.80 5.72
CA ALA A 214 15.71 11.26 4.35
C ALA A 214 15.96 12.77 4.22
N GLU A 215 15.63 13.58 5.22
CA GLU A 215 15.98 15.01 5.25
C GLU A 215 17.51 15.23 5.17
N CYS A 216 18.32 14.38 5.82
CA CYS A 216 19.78 14.44 5.67
C CYS A 216 20.20 14.25 4.21
N MET A 217 19.59 13.31 3.52
CA MET A 217 19.87 13.03 2.11
C MET A 217 19.34 14.14 1.21
N ALA A 218 18.19 14.73 1.50
CA ALA A 218 17.63 15.85 0.76
C ALA A 218 18.55 17.09 0.81
N MET A 219 19.22 17.34 1.94
CA MET A 219 20.20 18.43 2.08
C MET A 219 21.46 18.25 1.21
N ALA A 220 21.63 17.07 0.60
CA ALA A 220 22.76 16.78 -0.30
C ALA A 220 22.30 16.56 -1.76
N PHE A 221 21.16 15.89 -1.97
CA PHE A 221 20.66 15.49 -3.28
C PHE A 221 19.53 16.40 -3.81
N GLY A 222 18.97 17.27 -2.98
CA GLY A 222 17.88 18.18 -3.34
C GLY A 222 16.50 17.54 -3.34
N LYS A 223 16.33 16.37 -3.99
CA LYS A 223 15.07 15.64 -4.09
C LYS A 223 15.32 14.16 -3.84
N VAL A 224 14.75 13.63 -2.78
CA VAL A 224 14.88 12.21 -2.42
C VAL A 224 13.54 11.62 -2.05
N TYR A 225 13.44 10.31 -2.04
CA TYR A 225 12.30 9.61 -1.46
C TYR A 225 12.73 8.27 -0.86
N THR A 226 12.05 7.88 0.21
CA THR A 226 12.07 6.52 0.74
C THR A 226 10.85 5.75 0.25
N PHE A 227 10.95 4.46 0.14
CA PHE A 227 9.83 3.54 -0.01
C PHE A 227 10.20 2.26 0.72
N GLY A 228 9.79 2.15 1.96
CA GLY A 228 10.25 1.10 2.85
C GLY A 228 9.28 0.74 3.97
N PRO A 229 9.56 -0.36 4.69
CA PRO A 229 8.75 -0.80 5.82
C PRO A 229 8.88 0.14 7.01
N THR A 230 7.76 0.36 7.68
CA THR A 230 7.63 1.09 8.94
C THR A 230 6.80 0.28 9.93
N PHE A 231 6.98 0.55 11.22
CA PHE A 231 6.44 -0.28 12.29
C PHE A 231 5.82 0.59 13.38
N ARG A 232 4.61 0.24 13.81
CA ARG A 232 3.93 0.91 14.92
C ARG A 232 3.36 -0.12 15.88
N ALA A 233 3.69 -0.01 17.17
CA ALA A 233 3.29 -0.94 18.21
C ALA A 233 1.93 -0.61 18.84
N GLU A 234 1.21 0.34 18.27
CA GLU A 234 -0.13 0.74 18.72
C GLU A 234 -1.09 -0.44 18.79
N ARG A 235 -1.73 -0.62 19.95
CA ARG A 235 -2.75 -1.65 20.16
C ARG A 235 -4.09 -1.24 19.57
N SER A 236 -4.15 -1.13 18.24
CA SER A 236 -5.36 -0.76 17.51
C SER A 236 -5.97 -1.97 16.79
N TYR A 237 -7.29 -2.14 16.95
CA TYR A 237 -8.07 -3.20 16.28
C TYR A 237 -8.88 -2.70 15.10
N THR A 238 -8.61 -1.50 14.60
CA THR A 238 -9.36 -0.92 13.47
C THR A 238 -9.03 -1.60 12.15
N GLN A 239 -9.82 -1.33 11.14
CA GLN A 239 -9.60 -1.82 9.78
C GLN A 239 -8.45 -1.12 9.04
N ARG A 240 -7.89 -0.04 9.61
CA ARG A 240 -6.90 0.84 8.97
C ARG A 240 -5.51 0.76 9.59
N HIS A 241 -5.33 -0.03 10.66
CA HIS A 241 -4.07 -0.16 11.38
C HIS A 241 -3.45 -1.53 11.17
N ALA A 242 -2.17 -1.53 10.84
CA ALA A 242 -1.28 -2.68 10.83
C ALA A 242 -0.01 -2.31 11.60
N ALA A 243 0.61 -3.31 12.24
CA ALA A 243 1.84 -3.10 13.00
C ALA A 243 3.09 -2.97 12.09
N GLU A 244 3.00 -3.50 10.87
CA GLU A 244 3.99 -3.40 9.81
C GLU A 244 3.30 -2.98 8.51
N PHE A 245 3.77 -1.91 7.89
CA PHE A 245 3.25 -1.37 6.63
C PHE A 245 4.37 -0.61 5.90
N TRP A 246 4.11 -0.16 4.67
CA TRP A 246 5.11 0.54 3.87
C TRP A 246 4.74 2.02 3.72
N MET A 247 5.76 2.88 3.89
CA MET A 247 5.63 4.31 3.66
C MET A 247 6.40 4.76 2.43
N VAL A 248 5.84 5.71 1.71
CA VAL A 248 6.50 6.48 0.65
C VAL A 248 6.70 7.89 1.20
N GLU A 249 7.94 8.31 1.35
CA GLU A 249 8.27 9.55 2.05
C GLU A 249 9.29 10.36 1.23
N PRO A 250 8.83 11.24 0.32
CA PRO A 250 9.70 12.19 -0.37
C PRO A 250 10.07 13.37 0.53
N GLU A 251 11.31 13.89 0.34
CA GLU A 251 11.80 15.11 0.95
C GLU A 251 12.45 15.99 -0.11
N ILE A 252 12.11 17.29 -0.12
CA ILE A 252 12.50 18.23 -1.16
C ILE A 252 13.14 19.46 -0.52
N ALA A 253 14.43 19.68 -0.79
CA ALA A 253 15.13 20.90 -0.40
C ALA A 253 14.66 22.08 -1.26
N PHE A 254 14.66 23.29 -0.67
CA PHE A 254 14.24 24.55 -1.27
C PHE A 254 12.78 24.61 -1.68
N ALA A 255 11.94 23.71 -1.14
CA ALA A 255 10.50 23.65 -1.38
C ALA A 255 9.71 24.22 -0.19
N ASP A 256 8.55 24.80 -0.47
CA ASP A 256 7.57 25.20 0.54
C ASP A 256 6.35 24.28 0.55
N LEU A 257 5.37 24.61 1.39
CA LEU A 257 4.15 23.85 1.55
C LEU A 257 3.37 23.69 0.23
N ASN A 258 3.37 24.71 -0.63
CA ASN A 258 2.65 24.66 -1.90
C ASN A 258 3.32 23.74 -2.89
N ASP A 259 4.67 23.76 -2.95
CA ASP A 259 5.45 22.86 -3.79
C ASP A 259 5.20 21.40 -3.39
N ASP A 260 5.09 21.14 -2.10
CA ASP A 260 4.82 19.81 -1.54
C ASP A 260 3.41 19.31 -1.88
N MET A 261 2.38 20.17 -1.73
CA MET A 261 1.01 19.86 -2.12
C MET A 261 0.88 19.61 -3.62
N ASP A 262 1.56 20.39 -4.46
CA ASP A 262 1.58 20.19 -5.92
C ASP A 262 2.18 18.84 -6.30
N LEU A 263 3.29 18.45 -5.67
CA LEU A 263 3.91 17.14 -5.89
C LEU A 263 2.99 16.00 -5.44
N MET A 264 2.35 16.14 -4.29
CA MET A 264 1.45 15.14 -3.72
C MET A 264 0.24 14.92 -4.65
N GLU A 265 -0.39 16.00 -5.11
CA GLU A 265 -1.50 15.95 -6.07
C GLU A 265 -1.07 15.27 -7.38
N ALA A 266 0.08 15.66 -7.94
CA ALA A 266 0.62 15.08 -9.17
C ALA A 266 0.90 13.58 -9.02
N MET A 267 1.49 13.15 -7.90
CA MET A 267 1.79 11.75 -7.60
C MET A 267 0.53 10.90 -7.52
N ILE A 268 -0.48 11.34 -6.76
CA ILE A 268 -1.74 10.60 -6.60
C ILE A 268 -2.44 10.42 -7.94
N LYS A 269 -2.56 11.49 -8.72
CA LYS A 269 -3.14 11.43 -10.07
C LYS A 269 -2.38 10.48 -10.99
N TYR A 270 -1.06 10.50 -10.93
CA TYR A 270 -0.20 9.63 -11.73
C TYR A 270 -0.40 8.15 -11.37
N ILE A 271 -0.36 7.80 -10.08
CA ILE A 271 -0.54 6.44 -9.62
C ILE A 271 -1.90 5.89 -10.07
N ILE A 272 -2.98 6.65 -9.88
CA ILE A 272 -4.32 6.23 -10.29
C ILE A 272 -4.35 5.94 -11.80
N LYS A 273 -3.87 6.86 -12.64
CA LYS A 273 -3.87 6.71 -14.09
C LYS A 273 -3.03 5.52 -14.57
N ASP A 274 -1.83 5.35 -14.02
CA ASP A 274 -0.92 4.24 -14.39
C ASP A 274 -1.52 2.88 -14.00
N VAL A 275 -2.06 2.75 -12.81
CA VAL A 275 -2.69 1.51 -12.33
C VAL A 275 -3.95 1.17 -13.12
N MET A 276 -4.82 2.13 -13.41
CA MET A 276 -6.01 1.91 -14.22
C MET A 276 -5.66 1.45 -15.65
N ALA A 277 -4.58 2.00 -16.21
CA ALA A 277 -4.10 1.60 -17.54
C ALA A 277 -3.46 0.20 -17.55
N ARG A 278 -2.71 -0.17 -16.51
CA ARG A 278 -1.98 -1.45 -16.43
C ARG A 278 -2.84 -2.61 -15.96
N CYS A 279 -3.82 -2.35 -15.08
CA CYS A 279 -4.65 -3.36 -14.42
C CYS A 279 -6.15 -3.19 -14.71
N PRO A 280 -6.59 -2.94 -15.97
CA PRO A 280 -7.99 -2.61 -16.26
C PRO A 280 -8.97 -3.71 -15.84
N GLN A 281 -8.60 -4.99 -16.04
CA GLN A 281 -9.45 -6.13 -15.68
C GLN A 281 -9.60 -6.29 -14.16
N ASP A 282 -8.53 -6.00 -13.41
CA ASP A 282 -8.53 -6.06 -11.95
C ASP A 282 -9.39 -4.91 -11.39
N ILE A 283 -9.27 -3.70 -11.91
CA ILE A 283 -10.10 -2.55 -11.53
C ILE A 283 -11.58 -2.80 -11.87
N ASP A 284 -11.89 -3.35 -13.03
CA ASP A 284 -13.26 -3.74 -13.39
C ASP A 284 -13.83 -4.78 -12.41
N PHE A 285 -13.01 -5.77 -12.01
CA PHE A 285 -13.40 -6.74 -10.99
C PHE A 285 -13.71 -6.07 -9.63
N PHE A 286 -12.85 -5.18 -9.16
CA PHE A 286 -13.08 -4.47 -7.90
C PHE A 286 -14.33 -3.59 -7.98
N ASN A 287 -14.52 -2.86 -9.08
CA ASN A 287 -15.71 -2.03 -9.31
C ASN A 287 -17.01 -2.83 -9.31
N GLN A 288 -16.97 -4.06 -9.83
CA GLN A 288 -18.16 -4.91 -9.90
C GLN A 288 -18.48 -5.65 -8.59
N PHE A 289 -17.45 -6.13 -7.87
CA PHE A 289 -17.63 -7.11 -6.80
C PHE A 289 -17.21 -6.63 -5.41
N VAL A 290 -16.45 -5.55 -5.31
CA VAL A 290 -15.90 -5.04 -4.04
C VAL A 290 -16.50 -3.69 -3.70
N ASP A 291 -16.37 -2.70 -4.58
CA ASP A 291 -16.81 -1.33 -4.34
C ASP A 291 -17.44 -0.74 -5.62
N LYS A 292 -18.76 -0.77 -5.69
CA LYS A 292 -19.51 -0.19 -6.82
C LYS A 292 -19.29 1.32 -6.87
N GLY A 293 -18.87 1.83 -8.05
CA GLY A 293 -18.49 3.25 -8.22
C GLY A 293 -17.00 3.54 -8.01
N LEU A 294 -16.19 2.52 -7.70
CA LEU A 294 -14.74 2.68 -7.55
C LEU A 294 -14.11 3.36 -8.77
N LYS A 295 -14.40 2.84 -9.96
CA LYS A 295 -13.81 3.34 -11.21
C LYS A 295 -14.15 4.79 -11.47
N GLU A 296 -15.42 5.17 -11.32
CA GLU A 296 -15.88 6.55 -11.46
C GLU A 296 -15.19 7.48 -10.44
N ARG A 297 -15.07 7.05 -9.19
CA ARG A 297 -14.37 7.82 -8.15
C ARG A 297 -12.88 8.00 -8.47
N LEU A 298 -12.19 6.96 -8.91
CA LEU A 298 -10.78 7.04 -9.31
C LEU A 298 -10.59 7.97 -10.51
N GLU A 299 -11.42 7.86 -11.54
CA GLU A 299 -11.41 8.73 -12.73
C GLU A 299 -11.66 10.19 -12.35
N HIS A 300 -12.64 10.42 -11.45
CA HIS A 300 -12.96 11.76 -10.95
C HIS A 300 -11.76 12.39 -10.24
N VAL A 301 -11.17 11.69 -9.27
CA VAL A 301 -10.01 12.20 -8.52
C VAL A 301 -8.79 12.41 -9.42
N ALA A 302 -8.52 11.49 -10.35
CA ALA A 302 -7.40 11.63 -11.29
C ALA A 302 -7.49 12.84 -12.24
N ASN A 303 -8.69 13.43 -12.39
CA ASN A 303 -8.95 14.54 -13.31
C ASN A 303 -9.44 15.83 -12.61
N SER A 304 -9.64 15.81 -11.30
CA SER A 304 -10.03 16.97 -10.51
C SER A 304 -8.83 17.75 -10.00
N ASP A 305 -8.96 19.08 -9.87
CA ASP A 305 -8.03 19.86 -9.06
C ASP A 305 -8.38 19.69 -7.58
N PHE A 306 -7.39 19.57 -6.71
CA PHE A 306 -7.60 19.37 -5.29
C PHE A 306 -7.87 20.72 -4.60
N VAL A 307 -8.81 20.73 -3.67
CA VAL A 307 -9.12 21.93 -2.87
C VAL A 307 -8.02 22.17 -1.84
N ARG A 308 -7.74 23.44 -1.53
CA ARG A 308 -6.88 23.84 -0.43
C ARG A 308 -7.68 24.73 0.51
N ILE A 309 -7.74 24.36 1.79
CA ILE A 309 -8.49 25.11 2.83
C ILE A 309 -7.70 25.06 4.13
N SER A 310 -7.70 26.15 4.89
CA SER A 310 -7.10 26.15 6.23
C SER A 310 -7.92 25.30 7.20
N TYR A 311 -7.27 24.70 8.19
CA TYR A 311 -7.93 23.98 9.29
C TYR A 311 -8.98 24.87 9.97
N THR A 312 -8.64 26.14 10.21
CA THR A 312 -9.57 27.10 10.82
C THR A 312 -10.86 27.25 9.99
N ASP A 313 -10.75 27.34 8.67
CA ASP A 313 -11.94 27.48 7.82
C ASP A 313 -12.67 26.15 7.62
N ALA A 314 -11.93 25.02 7.57
CA ALA A 314 -12.53 23.70 7.57
C ALA A 314 -13.37 23.44 8.84
N VAL A 315 -12.84 23.80 10.03
CA VAL A 315 -13.58 23.70 11.30
C VAL A 315 -14.86 24.54 11.26
N LYS A 316 -14.80 25.79 10.76
CA LYS A 316 -16.00 26.65 10.63
C LYS A 316 -17.08 26.05 9.70
N LEU A 317 -16.66 25.32 8.65
CA LEU A 317 -17.60 24.59 7.78
C LEU A 317 -18.22 23.40 8.50
N LEU A 318 -17.39 22.61 9.19
CA LEU A 318 -17.81 21.43 9.93
C LEU A 318 -18.73 21.78 11.11
N GLU A 319 -18.45 22.86 11.86
CA GLU A 319 -19.28 23.34 12.98
C GLU A 319 -20.72 23.60 12.57
N LYS A 320 -20.98 24.03 11.34
CA LYS A 320 -22.34 24.22 10.82
C LYS A 320 -23.15 22.93 10.73
N ASN A 321 -22.45 21.78 10.68
CA ASN A 321 -23.07 20.45 10.60
C ASN A 321 -22.81 19.61 11.86
N ASN A 322 -22.36 20.23 12.93
CA ASN A 322 -21.86 19.54 14.14
C ASN A 322 -22.90 18.61 14.79
N ASP A 323 -24.20 18.96 14.71
CA ASP A 323 -25.27 18.14 15.27
C ASP A 323 -25.37 16.74 14.64
N ASN A 324 -24.90 16.57 13.40
CA ASN A 324 -24.93 15.32 12.66
C ASN A 324 -23.67 14.47 12.84
N PHE A 325 -22.64 14.97 13.51
CA PHE A 325 -21.40 14.22 13.77
C PHE A 325 -21.47 13.45 15.10
N GLU A 326 -20.90 12.27 15.12
CA GLU A 326 -20.68 11.49 16.33
C GLU A 326 -19.67 12.20 17.25
N TYR A 327 -18.55 12.64 16.66
CA TYR A 327 -17.51 13.40 17.34
C TYR A 327 -17.71 14.89 17.04
N LYS A 328 -18.00 15.68 18.07
CA LYS A 328 -18.18 17.12 17.90
C LYS A 328 -16.86 17.79 17.54
N VAL A 329 -16.88 18.63 16.51
CA VAL A 329 -15.70 19.38 16.08
C VAL A 329 -15.70 20.77 16.74
N SER A 330 -14.51 21.18 17.15
CA SER A 330 -14.20 22.54 17.60
C SER A 330 -12.73 22.84 17.27
N TRP A 331 -12.35 24.11 17.22
CA TRP A 331 -10.97 24.48 16.94
C TRP A 331 -10.01 23.89 17.99
N GLY A 332 -8.94 23.25 17.52
CA GLY A 332 -7.95 22.54 18.36
C GLY A 332 -8.17 21.04 18.47
N CYS A 333 -9.30 20.49 18.01
CA CYS A 333 -9.50 19.05 17.99
C CYS A 333 -8.83 18.37 16.78
N ASP A 334 -8.49 17.11 16.93
CA ASP A 334 -8.09 16.27 15.80
C ASP A 334 -9.31 15.90 14.94
N LEU A 335 -9.20 16.06 13.61
CA LEU A 335 -10.29 15.75 12.68
C LEU A 335 -10.44 14.23 12.55
N GLN A 336 -11.65 13.75 12.82
CA GLN A 336 -11.98 12.34 12.67
C GLN A 336 -12.37 12.02 11.22
N THR A 337 -12.31 10.75 10.85
CA THR A 337 -12.66 10.28 9.50
C THR A 337 -14.03 10.76 9.02
N GLU A 338 -15.02 10.92 9.89
CA GLU A 338 -16.34 11.45 9.50
C GLU A 338 -16.28 12.92 9.05
N HIS A 339 -15.42 13.73 9.69
CA HIS A 339 -15.18 15.12 9.31
C HIS A 339 -14.47 15.21 7.95
N GLU A 340 -13.43 14.41 7.74
CA GLU A 340 -12.68 14.33 6.50
C GLU A 340 -13.58 13.89 5.32
N ARG A 341 -14.42 12.87 5.54
CA ARG A 341 -15.38 12.41 4.55
C ARG A 341 -16.48 13.43 4.27
N TYR A 342 -16.93 14.18 5.27
CA TYR A 342 -17.88 15.26 5.05
C TYR A 342 -17.28 16.33 4.12
N LEU A 343 -16.05 16.78 4.38
CA LEU A 343 -15.36 17.74 3.52
C LEU A 343 -15.20 17.20 2.09
N THR A 344 -14.71 15.97 1.93
CA THR A 344 -14.37 15.40 0.61
C THR A 344 -15.57 14.89 -0.17
N GLU A 345 -16.65 14.42 0.47
CA GLU A 345 -17.80 13.78 -0.20
C GLU A 345 -19.05 14.64 -0.23
N LYS A 346 -19.22 15.58 0.73
CA LYS A 346 -20.44 16.39 0.84
C LYS A 346 -20.20 17.85 0.50
N GLU A 347 -19.15 18.45 1.04
CA GLU A 347 -18.88 19.87 0.88
C GLU A 347 -18.24 20.16 -0.49
N PHE A 348 -17.13 19.48 -0.83
CA PHE A 348 -16.36 19.78 -2.04
C PHE A 348 -16.51 18.72 -3.15
N GLY A 349 -16.89 17.50 -2.82
CA GLY A 349 -17.03 16.41 -3.79
C GLY A 349 -15.70 15.92 -4.40
N LYS A 350 -14.54 16.25 -3.82
CA LYS A 350 -13.19 15.97 -4.35
C LYS A 350 -12.15 16.00 -3.24
N PRO A 351 -10.88 15.60 -3.51
CA PRO A 351 -9.81 15.67 -2.51
C PRO A 351 -9.58 17.08 -1.97
N VAL A 352 -9.23 17.17 -0.70
CA VAL A 352 -9.08 18.44 0.01
C VAL A 352 -7.78 18.43 0.80
N PHE A 353 -6.88 19.38 0.55
CA PHE A 353 -5.81 19.69 1.47
C PHE A 353 -6.36 20.56 2.60
N VAL A 354 -6.28 20.07 3.82
CA VAL A 354 -6.55 20.86 5.02
C VAL A 354 -5.20 21.28 5.59
N THR A 355 -4.93 22.60 5.63
CA THR A 355 -3.62 23.16 6.00
C THR A 355 -3.65 23.91 7.32
N ASP A 356 -2.50 24.23 7.86
CA ASP A 356 -2.34 25.14 9.01
C ASP A 356 -3.05 24.62 10.27
N TYR A 357 -2.72 23.39 10.64
CA TYR A 357 -3.25 22.74 11.85
C TYR A 357 -2.70 23.35 13.14
N PRO A 358 -3.44 23.27 14.26
CA PRO A 358 -2.92 23.63 15.58
C PRO A 358 -1.63 22.89 15.92
N LYS A 359 -0.62 23.60 16.43
CA LYS A 359 0.69 23.03 16.76
C LYS A 359 0.67 21.94 17.83
N GLU A 360 -0.37 21.95 18.69
CA GLU A 360 -0.52 21.03 19.82
C GLU A 360 -0.83 19.61 19.37
N ILE A 361 -1.41 19.44 18.17
CA ILE A 361 -1.80 18.13 17.62
C ILE A 361 -0.89 17.66 16.48
N LYS A 362 0.25 18.34 16.28
CA LYS A 362 1.19 18.03 15.19
C LYS A 362 2.64 17.86 15.72
N ALA A 363 3.46 17.14 14.96
CA ALA A 363 4.81 16.76 15.35
C ALA A 363 5.79 17.95 15.48
N PHE A 364 6.89 17.74 16.21
CA PHE A 364 7.88 18.76 16.56
C PHE A 364 8.61 19.38 15.38
N TYR A 365 8.80 18.64 14.31
CA TYR A 365 9.58 19.03 13.15
C TYR A 365 8.81 19.91 12.14
N MET A 366 7.54 20.09 12.33
CA MET A 366 6.69 20.88 11.43
C MET A 366 6.93 22.38 11.64
N ARG A 367 7.04 23.12 10.55
CA ARG A 367 7.33 24.56 10.58
C ARG A 367 6.23 25.34 11.30
N LEU A 368 6.63 26.04 12.36
CA LEU A 368 5.72 26.90 13.11
C LEU A 368 5.40 28.18 12.31
N ASP A 369 4.12 28.50 12.15
CA ASP A 369 3.66 29.69 11.47
C ASP A 369 3.93 30.97 12.28
N VAL A 370 3.77 32.12 11.63
CA VAL A 370 4.05 33.43 12.26
C VAL A 370 3.08 33.78 13.38
N ASP A 371 1.93 33.13 13.47
CA ASP A 371 0.95 33.33 14.53
C ASP A 371 1.30 32.57 15.84
N ASP A 372 2.32 31.72 15.80
CA ASP A 372 2.78 30.86 16.91
C ASP A 372 1.70 29.87 17.43
N LYS A 373 0.67 29.62 16.64
CA LYS A 373 -0.45 28.74 17.00
C LYS A 373 -0.61 27.56 16.04
N THR A 374 -0.28 27.78 14.78
CA THR A 374 -0.43 26.79 13.73
C THR A 374 0.90 26.36 13.15
N VAL A 375 0.89 25.27 12.41
CA VAL A 375 2.07 24.75 11.69
C VAL A 375 1.73 24.56 10.21
N ALA A 376 2.71 24.79 9.35
CA ALA A 376 2.60 24.61 7.90
C ALA A 376 2.56 23.11 7.56
N ALA A 377 1.43 22.49 7.86
CA ALA A 377 1.22 21.05 7.67
C ALA A 377 -0.14 20.81 7.00
N PRO A 378 -0.19 20.13 5.84
CA PRO A 378 -1.41 19.68 5.22
C PRO A 378 -1.63 18.19 5.48
N ASP A 379 -2.88 17.82 5.74
CA ASP A 379 -3.37 16.47 5.54
C ASP A 379 -4.20 16.42 4.26
N LEU A 380 -4.14 15.31 3.53
CA LEU A 380 -4.90 15.08 2.29
C LEU A 380 -5.95 13.99 2.47
N PRO A 381 -7.13 14.29 2.99
CA PRO A 381 -8.26 13.40 2.85
C PRO A 381 -8.77 13.33 1.41
N VAL A 382 -9.18 12.11 1.01
CA VAL A 382 -9.77 11.83 -0.30
C VAL A 382 -11.12 11.13 -0.15
N PRO A 383 -12.04 11.26 -1.12
CA PRO A 383 -13.35 10.61 -1.06
C PRO A 383 -13.23 9.09 -0.89
N GLY A 384 -13.97 8.51 0.04
CA GLY A 384 -14.07 7.06 0.26
C GLY A 384 -13.13 6.49 1.34
N ILE A 385 -11.99 7.13 1.63
CA ILE A 385 -11.05 6.58 2.61
C ILE A 385 -10.68 7.56 3.75
N GLY A 386 -10.85 8.87 3.56
CA GLY A 386 -10.35 9.90 4.49
C GLY A 386 -8.88 10.23 4.21
N GLU A 387 -8.11 10.55 5.24
CA GLU A 387 -6.69 10.91 5.11
C GLU A 387 -5.89 9.83 4.38
N LEU A 388 -5.25 10.22 3.28
CA LEU A 388 -4.38 9.39 2.45
C LEU A 388 -2.91 9.74 2.66
N CYS A 389 -2.58 11.03 2.79
CA CYS A 389 -1.23 11.55 3.03
C CYS A 389 -1.27 12.60 4.12
N GLY A 390 -0.22 12.62 4.94
CA GLY A 390 0.11 13.72 5.83
C GLY A 390 1.46 14.34 5.42
N ALA A 391 1.61 15.67 5.55
CA ALA A 391 2.77 16.38 5.07
C ALA A 391 3.14 17.58 5.95
N SER A 392 4.30 18.17 5.72
CA SER A 392 4.61 19.50 6.24
C SER A 392 5.78 20.16 5.51
N GLN A 393 5.82 21.47 5.51
CA GLN A 393 7.07 22.17 5.47
C GLN A 393 7.81 21.91 6.78
N ARG A 394 9.11 21.61 6.71
CA ARG A 394 9.93 21.28 7.88
C ARG A 394 10.44 22.55 8.56
N GLU A 395 10.62 22.51 9.88
CA GLU A 395 11.15 23.66 10.60
C GLU A 395 12.65 23.86 10.29
N GLU A 396 12.97 24.91 9.59
CA GLU A 396 14.34 25.26 9.18
C GLU A 396 15.09 26.14 10.19
N ARG A 397 14.37 26.74 11.16
CA ARG A 397 14.94 27.62 12.17
C ARG A 397 15.42 26.81 13.38
N TYR A 398 16.75 26.81 13.61
CA TYR A 398 17.38 26.03 14.65
C TYR A 398 16.76 26.23 16.03
N ASP A 399 16.66 27.51 16.48
CA ASP A 399 16.17 27.82 17.82
C ASP A 399 14.69 27.44 18.00
N VAL A 400 13.88 27.57 16.97
CA VAL A 400 12.45 27.18 17.00
C VAL A 400 12.33 25.66 17.11
N LEU A 401 13.06 24.92 16.28
CA LEU A 401 13.07 23.45 16.33
C LEU A 401 13.54 22.92 17.69
N LEU A 402 14.63 23.49 18.21
CA LEU A 402 15.17 23.11 19.53
C LEU A 402 14.15 23.37 20.65
N ASN A 403 13.45 24.52 20.60
CA ASN A 403 12.41 24.82 21.56
C ASN A 403 11.23 23.85 21.47
N ARG A 404 10.82 23.46 20.26
CA ARG A 404 9.74 22.47 20.08
C ARG A 404 10.12 21.09 20.63
N ILE A 405 11.36 20.64 20.43
CA ILE A 405 11.89 19.40 21.03
C ILE A 405 11.76 19.45 22.56
N ARG A 406 12.15 20.57 23.17
CA ARG A 406 12.08 20.80 24.63
C ARG A 406 10.64 20.87 25.15
N GLU A 407 9.76 21.60 24.46
CA GLU A 407 8.35 21.73 24.82
C GLU A 407 7.63 20.37 24.88
N LEU A 408 7.99 19.47 24.00
CA LEU A 408 7.43 18.12 23.95
C LEU A 408 8.15 17.12 24.87
N GLY A 409 9.17 17.57 25.61
CA GLY A 409 9.91 16.74 26.56
C GLY A 409 10.80 15.67 25.91
N LEU A 410 11.15 15.86 24.63
CA LEU A 410 12.03 14.96 23.91
C LEU A 410 13.49 15.19 24.31
N ASN A 411 14.31 14.12 24.28
CA ASN A 411 15.71 14.21 24.62
C ASN A 411 16.54 14.82 23.48
N GLU A 412 17.11 15.99 23.68
CA GLU A 412 17.94 16.69 22.67
C GLU A 412 19.11 15.85 22.14
N GLU A 413 19.68 14.99 23.00
CA GLU A 413 20.83 14.15 22.64
C GLU A 413 20.47 13.11 21.57
N ASP A 414 19.20 12.76 21.40
CA ASP A 414 18.75 11.83 20.37
C ASP A 414 18.59 12.52 19.00
N TYR A 415 18.53 13.87 18.98
CA TYR A 415 18.28 14.68 17.78
C TYR A 415 19.42 15.65 17.42
N TRP A 416 20.61 15.54 18.05
CA TRP A 416 21.73 16.45 17.79
C TRP A 416 22.11 16.51 16.31
N TRP A 417 22.16 15.38 15.63
CA TRP A 417 22.48 15.24 14.22
C TRP A 417 21.39 15.85 13.30
N TYR A 418 20.14 15.80 13.71
CA TYR A 418 19.02 16.40 13.01
C TYR A 418 19.01 17.94 13.17
N LEU A 419 19.36 18.43 14.35
CA LEU A 419 19.58 19.86 14.62
C LEU A 419 20.75 20.42 13.82
N ASP A 420 21.81 19.65 13.58
CA ASP A 420 22.95 20.04 12.76
C ASP A 420 22.60 20.36 11.31
N LEU A 421 21.55 19.75 10.76
CA LEU A 421 21.04 20.11 9.43
C LEU A 421 20.62 21.58 9.34
N ARG A 422 20.20 22.20 10.45
CA ARG A 422 19.82 23.60 10.53
C ARG A 422 21.02 24.52 10.74
N ARG A 423 22.07 24.00 11.34
CA ARG A 423 23.31 24.75 11.58
C ARG A 423 24.24 24.82 10.36
N PHE A 424 24.23 23.78 9.55
CA PHE A 424 25.15 23.60 8.43
C PHE A 424 24.43 23.66 7.07
N GLY A 425 23.99 24.88 6.71
CA GLY A 425 23.35 25.12 5.42
C GLY A 425 21.88 24.76 5.38
N GLY A 426 21.20 24.86 6.51
CA GLY A 426 19.74 24.67 6.59
C GLY A 426 18.99 25.56 5.63
N ASN A 427 17.99 24.99 4.98
CA ASN A 427 17.14 25.71 4.03
C ASN A 427 15.69 25.29 4.21
N LYS A 428 14.79 26.08 3.59
CA LYS A 428 13.38 25.68 3.48
C LYS A 428 13.28 24.34 2.75
N HIS A 429 12.58 23.38 3.33
CA HIS A 429 12.34 22.07 2.74
C HIS A 429 11.01 21.50 3.22
N ALA A 430 10.46 20.59 2.46
CA ALA A 430 9.15 20.01 2.71
C ALA A 430 9.10 18.55 2.25
N GLY A 431 8.15 17.80 2.78
CA GLY A 431 7.94 16.43 2.42
C GLY A 431 6.66 15.85 3.02
N PHE A 432 6.28 14.68 2.54
CA PHE A 432 5.05 14.03 2.95
C PHE A 432 5.21 12.52 3.16
N GLY A 433 4.27 11.92 3.87
CA GLY A 433 4.14 10.47 4.01
C GLY A 433 2.88 9.94 3.34
N LEU A 434 3.02 8.98 2.43
CA LEU A 434 1.93 8.19 1.88
C LEU A 434 1.99 6.78 2.45
N GLY A 435 0.96 6.36 3.22
CA GLY A 435 0.77 4.97 3.59
C GLY A 435 0.44 4.12 2.36
N PHE A 436 1.37 3.27 1.93
CA PHE A 436 1.20 2.50 0.70
C PHE A 436 -0.02 1.58 0.74
N GLU A 437 -0.29 0.95 1.87
CA GLU A 437 -1.46 0.11 2.07
C GLU A 437 -2.77 0.90 1.94
N ARG A 438 -2.82 2.14 2.46
CA ARG A 438 -3.98 3.02 2.27
C ARG A 438 -4.20 3.34 0.79
N MET A 439 -3.12 3.57 0.05
CA MET A 439 -3.21 3.78 -1.41
C MET A 439 -3.73 2.52 -2.13
N VAL A 440 -3.27 1.33 -1.75
CA VAL A 440 -3.78 0.08 -2.34
C VAL A 440 -5.25 -0.15 -1.96
N MET A 441 -5.65 0.13 -0.71
CA MET A 441 -7.07 0.11 -0.30
C MET A 441 -7.91 1.07 -1.17
N TYR A 442 -7.40 2.27 -1.40
CA TYR A 442 -8.06 3.28 -2.22
C TYR A 442 -8.24 2.83 -3.67
N LEU A 443 -7.20 2.24 -4.29
CA LEU A 443 -7.21 1.74 -5.66
C LEU A 443 -8.11 0.50 -5.87
N THR A 444 -8.37 -0.27 -4.83
CA THR A 444 -9.10 -1.55 -4.91
C THR A 444 -10.50 -1.51 -4.30
N GLY A 445 -10.79 -0.48 -3.49
CA GLY A 445 -12.03 -0.43 -2.69
C GLY A 445 -12.07 -1.45 -1.54
N ILE A 446 -10.97 -2.15 -1.27
CA ILE A 446 -10.86 -3.08 -0.14
C ILE A 446 -10.85 -2.29 1.15
N SER A 447 -11.77 -2.58 2.06
CA SER A 447 -12.01 -1.80 3.27
C SER A 447 -11.08 -2.11 4.44
N ASN A 448 -10.34 -3.22 4.40
CA ASN A 448 -9.50 -3.66 5.51
C ASN A 448 -8.03 -3.82 5.09
N ILE A 449 -7.14 -3.15 5.80
CA ILE A 449 -5.70 -3.14 5.53
C ILE A 449 -5.08 -4.54 5.53
N ARG A 450 -5.62 -5.49 6.33
CA ARG A 450 -5.18 -6.89 6.36
C ARG A 450 -5.35 -7.60 5.03
N ASP A 451 -6.19 -7.07 4.15
CA ASP A 451 -6.55 -7.70 2.88
C ASP A 451 -5.81 -7.10 1.67
N VAL A 452 -4.97 -6.09 1.91
CA VAL A 452 -4.04 -5.53 0.92
C VAL A 452 -2.57 -5.85 1.24
N LEU A 453 -2.31 -6.48 2.38
CA LEU A 453 -1.00 -7.00 2.78
C LEU A 453 -0.91 -8.49 2.46
N PRO A 454 0.20 -9.00 1.89
CA PRO A 454 0.37 -10.45 1.66
C PRO A 454 0.24 -11.26 2.94
N PHE A 455 0.99 -10.89 3.98
CA PHE A 455 1.01 -11.51 5.31
C PHE A 455 0.91 -10.40 6.36
N PRO A 456 -0.30 -10.02 6.80
CA PRO A 456 -0.49 -8.88 7.69
C PRO A 456 0.09 -9.15 9.09
N ARG A 457 0.71 -8.11 9.67
CA ARG A 457 1.12 -8.04 11.06
C ARG A 457 0.20 -7.09 11.79
N THR A 458 -0.53 -7.58 12.76
CA THR A 458 -1.48 -6.77 13.54
C THR A 458 -1.48 -7.23 14.99
N THR A 459 -2.08 -6.46 15.88
CA THR A 459 -2.22 -6.84 17.28
C THR A 459 -2.77 -8.27 17.42
N GLY A 460 -2.02 -9.12 18.10
CA GLY A 460 -2.38 -10.52 18.36
C GLY A 460 -2.23 -11.47 17.16
N SER A 461 -1.62 -11.04 16.03
CA SER A 461 -1.45 -11.90 14.85
C SER A 461 -0.13 -11.64 14.12
N ALA A 462 0.67 -12.71 14.06
CA ALA A 462 1.94 -12.75 13.36
C ALA A 462 2.21 -14.14 12.71
N GLU A 463 1.14 -14.89 12.41
CA GLU A 463 1.23 -16.17 11.70
C GLU A 463 1.77 -15.99 10.27
N PHE A 464 2.45 -17.02 9.78
CA PHE A 464 3.19 -17.08 8.52
C PHE A 464 4.52 -16.30 8.56
#